data_ea013255bc567294682437541d4b9ec5
#
_entry.id   ea013255bc567294682437541d4b9ec5
#
_cell.length_a   1.000
_cell.length_b   1.000
_cell.length_c   1.000
_cell.angle_alpha   90.00
_cell.angle_beta   90.00
_cell.angle_gamma   90.00
#
_symmetry.space_group_name_H-M   'P 1'
#
loop_
_entity.id
_entity.type
_entity.pdbx_description
1 polymer ?
#
loop_
_entity_poly.entity_id
_entity_poly.type
_entity_poly.pdbx_seq_one_letter_code
_entity_poly.pdbx_strand_id
1 'polypeptide(L)'
;MRNIEVPAGVIDYDETGSGPPVVLLHGLLMDHTLWDRVLPLLPEGFRYLRPVLPLGAHRHAMNPGADLTLPGQVRLVADLLDALSLEGVTLVHSDWGGALFLTARGRDRRVARQVILPSEAFGNFPPGLPGKMLALAARLPGGVRLAARQLRVSWLRRLPFMYGQMAHRPVPGELIRRWTEPVLTSPGIRRDLVAYCRGRFDKAALTRDTEALAGFHGDVLVLWSPDNRVMPAAHGHRLAALMPRAGYAEIPGAYVLSMLDEPAAVAHKMGEFLTSTPAATEPGQGQHRP
;
A
#
# COMPACT_ATOMS: atom_id res chain seq x y z
N MET A 1 -18.51 4.82 -6.89
CA MET A 1 -17.13 5.27 -6.97
C MET A 1 -17.13 6.75 -7.24
N ARG A 2 -16.33 7.55 -6.51
CA ARG A 2 -16.11 8.98 -6.69
C ARG A 2 -14.75 9.20 -7.34
N ASN A 3 -14.45 10.42 -7.74
CA ASN A 3 -13.12 10.80 -8.21
C ASN A 3 -12.71 12.16 -7.63
N ILE A 4 -11.41 12.41 -7.64
CA ILE A 4 -10.79 13.65 -7.19
C ILE A 4 -9.59 13.97 -8.09
N GLU A 5 -9.42 15.23 -8.42
CA GLU A 5 -8.26 15.70 -9.17
C GLU A 5 -7.11 16.03 -8.21
N VAL A 6 -5.93 15.52 -8.55
CA VAL A 6 -4.65 15.83 -7.90
C VAL A 6 -3.64 16.28 -8.96
N PRO A 7 -2.51 16.88 -8.62
CA PRO A 7 -1.54 17.36 -9.62
C PRO A 7 -1.09 16.30 -10.64
N ALA A 8 -1.05 15.02 -10.23
CA ALA A 8 -0.67 13.91 -11.10
C ALA A 8 -1.78 13.45 -12.05
N GLY A 9 -3.05 13.80 -11.81
CA GLY A 9 -4.22 13.39 -12.60
C GLY A 9 -5.44 13.09 -11.74
N VAL A 10 -6.37 12.31 -12.28
CA VAL A 10 -7.62 11.95 -11.61
C VAL A 10 -7.47 10.62 -10.86
N ILE A 11 -7.83 10.60 -9.59
CA ILE A 11 -7.85 9.43 -8.72
C ILE A 11 -9.28 9.04 -8.39
N ASP A 12 -9.66 7.82 -8.76
CA ASP A 12 -10.91 7.22 -8.31
C ASP A 12 -10.78 6.74 -6.86
N TYR A 13 -11.85 6.85 -6.10
CA TYR A 13 -11.91 6.27 -4.76
C TYR A 13 -13.32 5.81 -4.43
N ASP A 14 -13.40 4.78 -3.59
CA ASP A 14 -14.63 4.35 -2.96
C ASP A 14 -14.67 4.83 -1.51
N GLU A 15 -15.88 5.09 -1.00
CA GLU A 15 -16.08 5.66 0.32
C GLU A 15 -17.31 5.05 0.97
N THR A 16 -17.15 4.63 2.24
CA THR A 16 -18.22 4.01 3.03
C THR A 16 -18.13 4.47 4.48
N GLY A 17 -19.28 4.68 5.11
CA GLY A 17 -19.37 5.08 6.51
C GLY A 17 -19.13 6.56 6.76
N SER A 18 -19.06 6.95 8.04
CA SER A 18 -18.83 8.31 8.51
C SER A 18 -18.05 8.29 9.83
N GLY A 19 -17.34 9.37 10.14
CA GLY A 19 -16.50 9.49 11.34
C GLY A 19 -15.01 9.66 10.99
N PRO A 20 -14.07 9.30 11.88
CA PRO A 20 -12.64 9.42 11.64
C PRO A 20 -12.20 8.68 10.38
N PRO A 21 -11.37 9.31 9.52
CA PRO A 21 -10.99 8.73 8.24
C PRO A 21 -9.98 7.60 8.37
N VAL A 22 -10.26 6.49 7.68
CA VAL A 22 -9.38 5.34 7.50
C VAL A 22 -9.13 5.16 6.01
N VAL A 23 -7.89 5.34 5.55
CA VAL A 23 -7.52 5.22 4.15
C VAL A 23 -6.81 3.90 3.92
N LEU A 24 -7.43 3.02 3.11
CA LEU A 24 -6.97 1.67 2.82
C LEU A 24 -6.26 1.64 1.45
N LEU A 25 -4.95 1.55 1.46
CA LEU A 25 -4.13 1.53 0.25
C LEU A 25 -3.97 0.10 -0.30
N HIS A 26 -3.79 -0.01 -1.60
CA HIS A 26 -3.54 -1.27 -2.29
C HIS A 26 -2.15 -1.29 -2.94
N GLY A 27 -1.73 -2.45 -3.43
CA GLY A 27 -0.45 -2.67 -4.10
C GLY A 27 -0.50 -2.64 -5.63
N LEU A 28 0.58 -3.12 -6.25
CA LEU A 28 0.76 -3.17 -7.70
C LEU A 28 -0.21 -4.14 -8.37
N LEU A 29 -0.78 -3.72 -9.51
CA LEU A 29 -1.79 -4.49 -10.28
C LEU A 29 -3.00 -4.90 -9.43
N MET A 30 -3.43 -4.02 -8.50
CA MET A 30 -4.60 -4.18 -7.65
C MET A 30 -5.41 -2.88 -7.65
N ASP A 31 -6.67 -2.96 -7.22
CA ASP A 31 -7.53 -1.80 -6.98
C ASP A 31 -8.19 -1.89 -5.59
N HIS A 32 -9.11 -1.01 -5.30
CA HIS A 32 -9.84 -0.92 -4.03
C HIS A 32 -10.54 -2.23 -3.62
N THR A 33 -10.85 -3.13 -4.57
CA THR A 33 -11.51 -4.43 -4.28
C THR A 33 -10.62 -5.40 -3.52
N LEU A 34 -9.34 -5.10 -3.35
CA LEU A 34 -8.45 -5.83 -2.45
C LEU A 34 -9.03 -5.93 -1.03
N TRP A 35 -9.79 -4.90 -0.61
CA TRP A 35 -10.34 -4.76 0.73
C TRP A 35 -11.79 -5.23 0.86
N ASP A 36 -12.44 -5.73 -0.22
CA ASP A 36 -13.87 -6.08 -0.22
C ASP A 36 -14.24 -7.16 0.81
N ARG A 37 -13.30 -8.06 1.15
CA ARG A 37 -13.52 -9.10 2.16
C ARG A 37 -13.30 -8.61 3.58
N VAL A 38 -12.52 -7.58 3.78
CA VAL A 38 -12.20 -7.01 5.10
C VAL A 38 -13.20 -5.94 5.50
N LEU A 39 -13.56 -5.05 4.57
CA LEU A 39 -14.38 -3.87 4.83
C LEU A 39 -15.70 -4.17 5.58
N PRO A 40 -16.48 -5.22 5.20
CA PRO A 40 -17.74 -5.52 5.91
C PRO A 40 -17.55 -6.02 7.34
N LEU A 41 -16.31 -6.37 7.72
CA LEU A 41 -15.96 -6.89 9.04
C LEU A 41 -15.29 -5.83 9.93
N LEU A 42 -15.02 -4.64 9.40
CA LEU A 42 -14.45 -3.54 10.15
C LEU A 42 -15.52 -2.84 11.01
N PRO A 43 -15.13 -2.20 12.13
CA PRO A 43 -16.08 -1.54 13.02
C PRO A 43 -16.83 -0.39 12.32
N GLU A 44 -18.07 -0.18 12.69
CA GLU A 44 -18.84 1.01 12.33
C GLU A 44 -18.30 2.26 13.04
N GLY A 45 -18.73 3.44 12.57
CA GLY A 45 -18.31 4.72 13.16
C GLY A 45 -17.02 5.30 12.59
N PHE A 46 -16.50 4.71 11.52
CA PHE A 46 -15.35 5.21 10.76
C PHE A 46 -15.73 5.51 9.31
N ARG A 47 -15.02 6.46 8.71
CA ARG A 47 -15.12 6.79 7.28
C ARG A 47 -14.00 6.08 6.53
N TYR A 48 -14.32 4.98 5.84
CA TYR A 48 -13.38 4.17 5.08
C TYR A 48 -13.26 4.69 3.66
N LEU A 49 -12.04 5.06 3.26
CA LEU A 49 -11.70 5.49 1.90
C LEU A 49 -10.75 4.49 1.27
N ARG A 50 -11.05 4.08 0.05
CA ARG A 50 -10.27 3.09 -0.72
C ARG A 50 -9.89 3.69 -2.07
N PRO A 51 -8.80 4.47 -2.17
CA PRO A 51 -8.36 5.06 -3.42
C PRO A 51 -7.83 4.00 -4.37
N VAL A 52 -7.91 4.28 -5.69
CA VAL A 52 -7.29 3.48 -6.74
C VAL A 52 -6.05 4.20 -7.24
N LEU A 53 -4.90 3.82 -6.68
CA LEU A 53 -3.61 4.42 -7.01
C LEU A 53 -3.16 4.05 -8.43
N PRO A 54 -2.33 4.87 -9.11
CA PRO A 54 -1.89 4.62 -10.48
C PRO A 54 -0.81 3.52 -10.57
N LEU A 55 -1.13 2.35 -10.03
CA LEU A 55 -0.27 1.17 -9.94
C LEU A 55 -0.69 0.02 -10.90
N GLY A 56 -1.41 0.35 -11.98
CA GLY A 56 -1.73 -0.57 -13.07
C GLY A 56 -3.18 -1.03 -13.18
N ALA A 57 -4.01 -0.83 -12.13
CA ALA A 57 -5.44 -1.15 -12.15
C ALA A 57 -6.34 0.09 -12.11
N HIS A 58 -5.76 1.29 -12.17
CA HIS A 58 -6.47 2.56 -12.25
C HIS A 58 -7.17 2.74 -13.62
N ARG A 59 -8.14 3.65 -13.68
CA ARG A 59 -9.01 3.83 -14.87
C ARG A 59 -8.68 5.06 -15.69
N HIS A 60 -8.07 6.07 -15.08
CA HIS A 60 -7.68 7.32 -15.70
C HIS A 60 -6.15 7.36 -15.86
N ALA A 61 -5.66 7.45 -17.09
CA ALA A 61 -4.22 7.63 -17.29
C ALA A 61 -3.77 8.96 -16.65
N MET A 62 -2.64 8.92 -15.96
CA MET A 62 -2.09 10.12 -15.33
C MET A 62 -1.64 11.15 -16.35
N ASN A 63 -1.52 12.41 -15.91
CA ASN A 63 -1.10 13.52 -16.72
C ASN A 63 0.25 13.25 -17.39
N PRO A 64 0.46 13.68 -18.64
CA PRO A 64 1.77 13.63 -19.27
C PRO A 64 2.81 14.36 -18.41
N GLY A 65 3.92 13.69 -18.12
CA GLY A 65 4.98 14.25 -17.26
C GLY A 65 4.77 14.09 -15.74
N ALA A 66 3.66 13.48 -15.29
CA ALA A 66 3.50 13.13 -13.88
C ALA A 66 4.66 12.22 -13.41
N ASP A 67 5.22 12.54 -12.25
CA ASP A 67 6.23 11.68 -11.63
C ASP A 67 5.55 10.49 -10.97
N LEU A 68 5.64 9.33 -11.60
CA LEU A 68 5.09 8.05 -11.14
C LEU A 68 6.16 7.13 -10.53
N THR A 69 7.36 7.63 -10.28
CA THR A 69 8.38 6.92 -9.49
C THR A 69 7.91 6.70 -8.04
N LEU A 70 8.61 5.88 -7.27
CA LEU A 70 8.27 5.69 -5.86
C LEU A 70 8.13 7.03 -5.10
N PRO A 71 9.08 7.99 -5.18
CA PRO A 71 8.88 9.30 -4.58
C PRO A 71 7.67 10.07 -5.12
N GLY A 72 7.35 9.93 -6.40
CA GLY A 72 6.17 10.53 -7.02
C GLY A 72 4.87 9.96 -6.45
N GLN A 73 4.79 8.64 -6.27
CA GLN A 73 3.65 7.98 -5.65
C GLN A 73 3.46 8.40 -4.18
N VAL A 74 4.56 8.59 -3.44
CA VAL A 74 4.50 9.13 -2.06
C VAL A 74 3.88 10.52 -2.04
N ARG A 75 4.32 11.41 -2.96
CA ARG A 75 3.70 12.75 -3.10
C ARG A 75 2.22 12.65 -3.48
N LEU A 76 1.88 11.78 -4.43
CA LEU A 76 0.51 11.57 -4.87
C LEU A 76 -0.42 11.18 -3.70
N VAL A 77 0.02 10.30 -2.79
CA VAL A 77 -0.77 9.96 -1.60
C VAL A 77 -0.96 11.19 -0.72
N ALA A 78 0.09 11.98 -0.47
CA ALA A 78 -0.04 13.21 0.31
C ALA A 78 -1.00 14.21 -0.35
N ASP A 79 -0.87 14.42 -1.66
CA ASP A 79 -1.75 15.31 -2.43
C ASP A 79 -3.20 14.81 -2.43
N LEU A 80 -3.44 13.51 -2.44
CA LEU A 80 -4.77 12.91 -2.29
C LEU A 80 -5.39 13.24 -0.92
N LEU A 81 -4.62 13.06 0.16
CA LEU A 81 -5.09 13.40 1.51
C LEU A 81 -5.40 14.91 1.63
N ASP A 82 -4.59 15.75 0.99
CA ASP A 82 -4.79 17.20 0.94
C ASP A 82 -6.05 17.55 0.13
N ALA A 83 -6.22 17.01 -1.07
CA ALA A 83 -7.37 17.28 -1.96
C ALA A 83 -8.69 16.86 -1.33
N LEU A 84 -8.70 15.75 -0.59
CA LEU A 84 -9.87 15.27 0.16
C LEU A 84 -10.06 15.99 1.50
N SER A 85 -9.19 16.94 1.85
CA SER A 85 -9.21 17.69 3.11
C SER A 85 -9.33 16.78 4.35
N LEU A 86 -8.63 15.64 4.31
CA LEU A 86 -8.66 14.67 5.42
C LEU A 86 -7.73 15.13 6.54
N GLU A 87 -8.17 14.94 7.79
CA GLU A 87 -7.37 15.20 8.99
C GLU A 87 -7.48 14.01 9.94
N GLY A 88 -6.42 13.75 10.72
CA GLY A 88 -6.42 12.69 11.71
C GLY A 88 -6.51 11.28 11.09
N VAL A 89 -5.96 11.09 9.90
CA VAL A 89 -6.10 9.86 9.11
C VAL A 89 -5.44 8.68 9.80
N THR A 90 -6.14 7.54 9.86
CA THR A 90 -5.50 6.23 10.00
C THR A 90 -5.16 5.71 8.62
N LEU A 91 -3.85 5.64 8.30
CA LEU A 91 -3.37 5.20 6.99
C LEU A 91 -2.99 3.73 7.05
N VAL A 92 -3.57 2.92 6.16
CA VAL A 92 -3.35 1.47 6.09
C VAL A 92 -2.56 1.13 4.84
N HIS A 93 -1.39 0.53 5.03
CA HIS A 93 -0.46 0.14 3.97
C HIS A 93 -0.52 -1.36 3.71
N SER A 94 -0.39 -1.76 2.46
CA SER A 94 -0.27 -3.18 2.07
C SER A 94 0.50 -3.31 0.78
N ASP A 95 1.38 -4.31 0.67
CA ASP A 95 2.20 -4.66 -0.49
C ASP A 95 3.12 -3.52 -0.92
N TRP A 96 2.57 -2.46 -1.45
CA TRP A 96 3.32 -1.26 -1.81
C TRP A 96 3.60 -0.41 -0.56
N GLY A 97 4.87 -0.38 -0.15
CA GLY A 97 5.30 0.34 1.05
C GLY A 97 5.53 1.84 0.86
N GLY A 98 5.33 2.37 -0.33
CA GLY A 98 5.71 3.75 -0.63
C GLY A 98 5.08 4.81 0.27
N ALA A 99 3.85 4.61 0.72
CA ALA A 99 3.19 5.53 1.63
C ALA A 99 3.82 5.57 3.04
N LEU A 100 4.62 4.57 3.45
CA LEU A 100 5.45 4.64 4.66
C LEU A 100 6.39 5.86 4.62
N PHE A 101 6.87 6.22 3.45
CA PHE A 101 7.87 7.27 3.27
C PHE A 101 7.30 8.69 3.32
N LEU A 102 6.01 8.87 3.64
CA LEU A 102 5.42 10.19 3.91
C LEU A 102 6.17 10.90 5.04
N THR A 103 6.52 10.20 6.13
CA THR A 103 7.29 10.74 7.25
C THR A 103 8.68 11.19 6.80
N ALA A 104 9.39 10.37 6.02
CA ALA A 104 10.71 10.72 5.47
C ALA A 104 10.68 11.96 4.55
N ARG A 105 9.50 12.32 4.03
CA ARG A 105 9.29 13.47 3.14
C ARG A 105 8.65 14.66 3.85
N GLY A 106 8.39 14.57 5.17
CA GLY A 106 7.69 15.60 5.93
C GLY A 106 6.26 15.86 5.42
N ARG A 107 5.60 14.84 4.87
CA ARG A 107 4.26 14.92 4.25
C ARG A 107 3.19 14.14 5.01
N ASP A 108 3.47 13.73 6.24
CA ASP A 108 2.61 12.91 7.09
C ASP A 108 1.70 13.72 8.05
N ARG A 109 1.68 15.04 7.95
CA ARG A 109 0.93 15.94 8.86
C ARG A 109 -0.56 15.58 9.03
N ARG A 110 -1.17 14.93 8.02
CA ARG A 110 -2.58 14.50 8.06
C ARG A 110 -2.76 13.12 8.65
N VAL A 111 -1.67 12.38 8.85
CA VAL A 111 -1.69 11.00 9.32
C VAL A 111 -1.49 10.98 10.83
N ALA A 112 -2.51 10.56 11.57
CA ALA A 112 -2.45 10.42 13.02
C ALA A 112 -2.04 9.01 13.46
N ARG A 113 -2.40 7.98 12.67
CA ARG A 113 -2.18 6.57 13.01
C ARG A 113 -1.83 5.77 11.77
N GLN A 114 -1.13 4.65 11.93
CA GLN A 114 -0.80 3.77 10.80
C GLN A 114 -1.10 2.31 11.12
N VAL A 115 -1.56 1.55 10.13
CA VAL A 115 -1.58 0.08 10.12
C VAL A 115 -0.70 -0.38 8.98
N ILE A 116 0.34 -1.12 9.29
CA ILE A 116 1.36 -1.58 8.33
C ILE A 116 1.25 -3.08 8.18
N LEU A 117 0.63 -3.53 7.08
CA LEU A 117 0.64 -4.92 6.66
C LEU A 117 1.94 -5.22 5.89
N PRO A 118 2.21 -6.49 5.49
CA PRO A 118 3.41 -6.80 4.74
C PRO A 118 3.61 -5.85 3.55
N SER A 119 4.64 -5.03 3.63
CA SER A 119 4.96 -3.94 2.73
C SER A 119 6.45 -3.86 2.48
N GLU A 120 6.83 -3.21 1.39
CA GLU A 120 8.22 -2.90 1.10
C GLU A 120 8.79 -1.99 2.19
N ALA A 121 9.96 -2.36 2.70
CA ALA A 121 10.68 -1.58 3.70
C ALA A 121 12.17 -1.84 3.60
N PHE A 122 12.98 -0.95 4.12
CA PHE A 122 14.44 -1.04 4.10
C PHE A 122 14.97 -1.17 2.66
N GLY A 123 15.96 -2.03 2.41
CA GLY A 123 16.49 -2.29 1.07
C GLY A 123 15.76 -3.36 0.25
N ASN A 124 14.57 -3.82 0.67
CA ASN A 124 13.82 -4.88 -0.01
C ASN A 124 12.97 -4.32 -1.16
N PHE A 125 13.62 -3.83 -2.20
CA PHE A 125 12.98 -3.35 -3.41
C PHE A 125 13.77 -3.70 -4.68
N PRO A 126 13.18 -4.16 -5.81
CA PRO A 126 11.81 -4.69 -5.91
C PRO A 126 11.63 -5.93 -5.02
N PRO A 127 10.47 -6.09 -4.36
CA PRO A 127 10.32 -7.11 -3.33
C PRO A 127 10.19 -8.51 -3.93
N GLY A 128 10.94 -9.44 -3.37
CA GLY A 128 10.90 -10.84 -3.74
C GLY A 128 11.09 -11.15 -5.22
N LEU A 129 10.69 -12.33 -5.63
CA LEU A 129 10.74 -12.76 -7.03
C LEU A 129 9.66 -12.10 -7.91
N PRO A 130 8.40 -11.96 -7.44
CA PRO A 130 7.36 -11.30 -8.24
C PRO A 130 7.71 -9.85 -8.62
N GLY A 131 8.18 -9.05 -7.69
CA GLY A 131 8.59 -7.67 -7.96
C GLY A 131 9.75 -7.57 -8.95
N LYS A 132 10.77 -8.43 -8.81
CA LYS A 132 11.91 -8.49 -9.74
C LYS A 132 11.48 -8.85 -11.15
N MET A 133 10.55 -9.80 -11.30
CA MET A 133 10.04 -10.23 -12.60
C MET A 133 9.20 -9.15 -13.28
N LEU A 134 8.37 -8.43 -12.51
CA LEU A 134 7.61 -7.29 -13.04
C LEU A 134 8.54 -6.15 -13.47
N ALA A 135 9.56 -5.83 -12.68
CA ALA A 135 10.57 -4.82 -13.04
C ALA A 135 11.34 -5.20 -14.30
N LEU A 136 11.66 -6.49 -14.50
CA LEU A 136 12.26 -7.00 -15.74
C LEU A 136 11.29 -6.88 -16.92
N ALA A 137 10.05 -7.32 -16.75
CA ALA A 137 9.00 -7.23 -17.78
C ALA A 137 8.79 -5.77 -18.24
N ALA A 138 8.84 -4.80 -17.33
CA ALA A 138 8.69 -3.39 -17.66
C ALA A 138 9.81 -2.84 -18.55
N ARG A 139 10.99 -3.49 -18.60
CA ARG A 139 12.11 -3.11 -19.48
C ARG A 139 11.97 -3.64 -20.90
N LEU A 140 11.11 -4.64 -21.11
CA LEU A 140 10.91 -5.29 -22.40
C LEU A 140 9.68 -4.68 -23.13
N PRO A 141 9.76 -4.46 -24.46
CA PRO A 141 8.59 -4.05 -25.24
C PRO A 141 7.43 -5.06 -25.06
N GLY A 142 6.26 -4.58 -24.64
CA GLY A 142 5.10 -5.44 -24.40
C GLY A 142 5.19 -6.37 -23.17
N GLY A 143 6.28 -6.38 -22.43
CA GLY A 143 6.51 -7.31 -21.31
C GLY A 143 5.47 -7.20 -20.21
N VAL A 144 5.10 -5.98 -19.79
CA VAL A 144 4.03 -5.76 -18.79
C VAL A 144 2.67 -6.30 -19.29
N ARG A 145 2.37 -6.11 -20.58
CA ARG A 145 1.15 -6.64 -21.19
C ARG A 145 1.14 -8.17 -21.20
N LEU A 146 2.29 -8.78 -21.50
CA LEU A 146 2.45 -10.24 -21.46
C LEU A 146 2.28 -10.77 -20.03
N ALA A 147 2.96 -10.16 -19.05
CA ALA A 147 2.85 -10.53 -17.63
C ALA A 147 1.38 -10.46 -17.15
N ALA A 148 0.66 -9.38 -17.47
CA ALA A 148 -0.75 -9.23 -17.13
C ALA A 148 -1.65 -10.31 -17.77
N ARG A 149 -1.36 -10.71 -19.02
CA ARG A 149 -2.07 -11.83 -19.69
C ARG A 149 -1.79 -13.17 -18.98
N GLN A 150 -0.53 -13.42 -18.61
CA GLN A 150 -0.14 -14.65 -17.92
C GLN A 150 -0.83 -14.77 -16.55
N LEU A 151 -1.03 -13.67 -15.83
CA LEU A 151 -1.79 -13.66 -14.56
C LEU A 151 -3.23 -14.18 -14.73
N ARG A 152 -3.85 -14.04 -15.92
CA ARG A 152 -5.20 -14.56 -16.18
C ARG A 152 -5.27 -16.08 -16.33
N VAL A 153 -4.13 -16.72 -16.56
CA VAL A 153 -4.03 -18.19 -16.65
C VAL A 153 -3.87 -18.76 -15.24
N SER A 154 -4.82 -19.60 -14.81
CA SER A 154 -4.96 -20.02 -13.40
C SER A 154 -3.73 -20.74 -12.83
N TRP A 155 -3.07 -21.59 -13.61
CA TRP A 155 -1.87 -22.30 -13.15
C TRP A 155 -0.62 -21.42 -13.17
N LEU A 156 -0.49 -20.51 -14.17
CA LEU A 156 0.64 -19.59 -14.24
C LEU A 156 0.68 -18.62 -13.05
N ARG A 157 -0.48 -18.07 -12.65
CA ARG A 157 -0.51 -17.11 -11.53
C ARG A 157 -0.13 -17.72 -10.18
N ARG A 158 -0.16 -19.07 -10.05
CA ARG A 158 0.29 -19.78 -8.85
C ARG A 158 1.80 -19.96 -8.78
N LEU A 159 2.52 -19.64 -9.85
CA LEU A 159 3.96 -19.75 -9.86
C LEU A 159 4.60 -18.72 -8.92
N PRO A 160 5.76 -19.05 -8.30
CA PRO A 160 6.39 -18.18 -7.29
C PRO A 160 6.76 -16.79 -7.78
N PHE A 161 7.02 -16.63 -9.06
CA PHE A 161 7.35 -15.34 -9.69
C PHE A 161 6.11 -14.55 -10.14
N MET A 162 4.91 -15.04 -9.84
CA MET A 162 3.62 -14.38 -10.05
C MET A 162 2.95 -14.12 -8.70
N TYR A 163 1.72 -14.60 -8.51
CA TYR A 163 0.99 -14.44 -7.24
C TYR A 163 1.18 -15.59 -6.25
N GLY A 164 1.93 -16.66 -6.61
CA GLY A 164 2.11 -17.82 -5.74
C GLY A 164 2.92 -17.57 -4.46
N GLN A 165 3.65 -16.45 -4.38
CA GLN A 165 4.29 -15.97 -3.15
C GLN A 165 3.58 -14.76 -2.53
N MET A 166 2.57 -14.22 -3.22
CA MET A 166 1.81 -13.05 -2.74
C MET A 166 0.62 -13.44 -1.87
N ALA A 167 -0.04 -14.56 -2.20
CA ALA A 167 -1.18 -15.07 -1.47
C ALA A 167 -1.02 -16.56 -1.19
N HIS A 168 -1.36 -17.00 0.03
CA HIS A 168 -1.36 -18.40 0.43
C HIS A 168 -2.48 -19.18 -0.30
N ARG A 169 -3.65 -18.57 -0.38
CA ARG A 169 -4.79 -19.09 -1.16
C ARG A 169 -4.79 -18.53 -2.59
N PRO A 170 -5.28 -19.28 -3.58
CA PRO A 170 -5.35 -18.79 -4.95
C PRO A 170 -6.21 -17.53 -5.05
N VAL A 171 -5.63 -16.45 -5.58
CA VAL A 171 -6.39 -15.21 -5.84
C VAL A 171 -7.52 -15.51 -6.84
N PRO A 172 -8.78 -15.11 -6.56
CA PRO A 172 -9.91 -15.35 -7.44
C PRO A 172 -9.67 -14.81 -8.86
N GLY A 173 -10.04 -15.62 -9.86
CA GLY A 173 -9.83 -15.26 -11.27
C GLY A 173 -10.59 -14.01 -11.71
N GLU A 174 -11.70 -13.71 -11.05
CA GLU A 174 -12.47 -12.49 -11.28
C GLU A 174 -11.70 -11.23 -10.85
N LEU A 175 -11.12 -11.24 -9.65
CA LEU A 175 -10.26 -10.15 -9.18
C LEU A 175 -9.07 -9.94 -10.13
N ILE A 176 -8.42 -11.02 -10.55
CA ILE A 176 -7.30 -10.92 -11.50
C ILE A 176 -7.76 -10.32 -12.84
N ARG A 177 -8.91 -10.73 -13.37
CA ARG A 177 -9.45 -10.14 -14.60
C ARG A 177 -9.70 -8.65 -14.42
N ARG A 178 -10.35 -8.27 -13.33
CA ARG A 178 -10.63 -6.88 -13.00
C ARG A 178 -9.36 -6.04 -12.88
N TRP A 179 -8.38 -6.49 -12.12
CA TRP A 179 -7.14 -5.76 -11.85
C TRP A 179 -6.23 -5.63 -13.08
N THR A 180 -6.26 -6.62 -13.98
CA THR A 180 -5.42 -6.61 -15.17
C THR A 180 -6.09 -5.99 -16.40
N GLU A 181 -7.42 -5.79 -16.40
CA GLU A 181 -8.13 -5.22 -17.54
C GLU A 181 -7.59 -3.85 -17.98
N PRO A 182 -7.42 -2.86 -17.06
CA PRO A 182 -6.95 -1.53 -17.45
C PRO A 182 -5.58 -1.56 -18.14
N VAL A 183 -4.62 -2.31 -17.60
CA VAL A 183 -3.27 -2.42 -18.19
C VAL A 183 -3.28 -3.17 -19.53
N LEU A 184 -4.22 -4.07 -19.76
CA LEU A 184 -4.35 -4.80 -21.03
C LEU A 184 -4.99 -3.95 -22.14
N THR A 185 -5.95 -3.10 -21.80
CA THR A 185 -6.77 -2.35 -22.75
C THR A 185 -6.25 -0.92 -23.00
N SER A 186 -5.72 -0.24 -21.97
CA SER A 186 -5.29 1.15 -22.06
C SER A 186 -3.77 1.30 -22.23
N PRO A 187 -3.29 1.92 -23.33
CA PRO A 187 -1.87 2.28 -23.48
C PRO A 187 -1.37 3.25 -22.40
N GLY A 188 -2.23 4.21 -21.98
CA GLY A 188 -1.90 5.19 -20.94
C GLY A 188 -1.65 4.51 -19.59
N ILE A 189 -2.51 3.61 -19.16
CA ILE A 189 -2.34 2.84 -17.92
C ILE A 189 -1.07 1.99 -17.96
N ARG A 190 -0.76 1.38 -19.11
CA ARG A 190 0.53 0.65 -19.27
C ARG A 190 1.74 1.56 -19.14
N ARG A 191 1.68 2.76 -19.76
CA ARG A 191 2.75 3.76 -19.63
C ARG A 191 2.98 4.09 -18.16
N ASP A 192 1.92 4.32 -17.40
CA ASP A 192 1.97 4.73 -16.00
C ASP A 192 2.59 3.62 -15.13
N LEU A 193 2.15 2.37 -15.27
CA LEU A 193 2.76 1.24 -14.57
C LEU A 193 4.22 1.02 -14.96
N VAL A 194 4.55 1.15 -16.26
CA VAL A 194 5.94 1.02 -16.74
C VAL A 194 6.82 2.13 -16.15
N ALA A 195 6.31 3.36 -16.04
CA ALA A 195 7.03 4.48 -15.44
C ALA A 195 7.39 4.19 -13.98
N TYR A 196 6.44 3.65 -13.20
CA TYR A 196 6.71 3.18 -11.84
C TYR A 196 7.78 2.08 -11.81
N CYS A 197 7.57 1.00 -12.56
CA CYS A 197 8.44 -0.18 -12.53
C CYS A 197 9.86 0.07 -13.07
N ARG A 198 10.05 1.09 -13.92
CA ARG A 198 11.36 1.50 -14.43
C ARG A 198 12.08 2.50 -13.54
N GLY A 199 11.41 3.03 -12.52
CA GLY A 199 12.00 3.94 -11.55
C GLY A 199 13.33 3.39 -11.03
N ARG A 200 14.33 4.25 -10.86
CA ARG A 200 15.57 3.85 -10.22
C ARG A 200 15.33 3.79 -8.72
N PHE A 201 15.71 2.67 -8.13
CA PHE A 201 15.61 2.45 -6.70
C PHE A 201 17.01 2.40 -6.09
N ASP A 202 17.32 3.43 -5.34
CA ASP A 202 18.50 3.42 -4.47
C ASP A 202 18.12 2.72 -3.16
N LYS A 203 18.67 1.52 -2.95
CA LYS A 203 18.41 0.72 -1.74
C LYS A 203 18.86 1.44 -0.46
N ALA A 204 19.95 2.20 -0.54
CA ALA A 204 20.43 2.97 0.60
C ALA A 204 19.46 4.13 0.93
N ALA A 205 18.93 4.80 -0.09
CA ALA A 205 17.89 5.81 0.11
C ALA A 205 16.61 5.21 0.73
N LEU A 206 16.16 4.06 0.24
CA LEU A 206 14.99 3.38 0.81
C LEU A 206 15.21 2.93 2.26
N THR A 207 16.42 2.50 2.60
CA THR A 207 16.78 2.17 3.98
C THR A 207 16.69 3.42 4.86
N ARG A 208 17.30 4.53 4.44
CA ARG A 208 17.21 5.81 5.16
C ARG A 208 15.78 6.32 5.30
N ASP A 209 14.98 6.22 4.21
CA ASP A 209 13.57 6.62 4.24
C ASP A 209 12.76 5.74 5.20
N THR A 210 13.08 4.45 5.32
CA THR A 210 12.47 3.56 6.30
C THR A 210 12.91 3.93 7.72
N GLU A 211 14.19 4.18 7.95
CA GLU A 211 14.74 4.57 9.25
C GLU A 211 14.16 5.91 9.74
N ALA A 212 13.79 6.81 8.84
CA ALA A 212 13.13 8.06 9.17
C ALA A 212 11.74 7.88 9.83
N LEU A 213 11.14 6.68 9.75
CA LEU A 213 9.90 6.34 10.46
C LEU A 213 10.04 6.41 11.99
N ALA A 214 11.25 6.37 12.53
CA ALA A 214 11.50 6.68 13.94
C ALA A 214 10.96 8.06 14.37
N GLY A 215 10.80 8.98 13.41
CA GLY A 215 10.19 10.30 13.63
C GLY A 215 8.65 10.31 13.58
N PHE A 216 7.99 9.21 13.28
CA PHE A 216 6.53 9.15 13.35
C PHE A 216 6.07 8.92 14.79
N HIS A 217 5.30 9.88 15.33
CA HIS A 217 4.90 9.89 16.73
C HIS A 217 3.45 9.44 16.97
N GLY A 218 2.71 9.08 15.93
CA GLY A 218 1.37 8.50 16.03
C GLY A 218 1.41 7.03 16.46
N ASP A 219 0.25 6.49 16.86
CA ASP A 219 0.13 5.06 17.13
C ASP A 219 0.27 4.24 15.85
N VAL A 220 0.96 3.11 15.93
CA VAL A 220 1.20 2.22 14.81
C VAL A 220 0.86 0.78 15.18
N LEU A 221 0.15 0.08 14.31
CA LEU A 221 0.03 -1.37 14.35
C LEU A 221 0.82 -1.97 13.19
N VAL A 222 1.88 -2.69 13.47
CA VAL A 222 2.55 -3.55 12.49
C VAL A 222 1.87 -4.91 12.53
N LEU A 223 1.08 -5.20 11.48
CA LEU A 223 0.28 -6.40 11.36
C LEU A 223 0.90 -7.30 10.28
N TRP A 224 1.72 -8.26 10.68
CA TRP A 224 2.59 -8.99 9.76
C TRP A 224 2.22 -10.44 9.59
N SER A 225 2.53 -11.01 8.43
CA SER A 225 2.34 -12.43 8.15
C SER A 225 3.68 -13.17 8.31
N PRO A 226 3.85 -14.05 9.31
CA PRO A 226 5.13 -14.70 9.58
C PRO A 226 5.57 -15.64 8.44
N ASP A 227 4.61 -16.23 7.71
CA ASP A 227 4.85 -17.15 6.61
C ASP A 227 5.20 -16.46 5.28
N ASN A 228 5.25 -15.14 5.28
CA ASN A 228 5.49 -14.32 4.09
C ASN A 228 6.91 -14.48 3.58
N ARG A 229 7.03 -14.81 2.28
CA ARG A 229 8.31 -15.06 1.61
C ARG A 229 8.83 -13.87 0.80
N VAL A 230 7.99 -12.86 0.57
CA VAL A 230 8.30 -11.67 -0.25
C VAL A 230 8.80 -10.52 0.62
N MET A 231 8.12 -10.28 1.74
CA MET A 231 8.47 -9.31 2.78
C MET A 231 8.85 -10.09 4.06
N PRO A 232 10.15 -10.30 4.34
CA PRO A 232 10.59 -11.16 5.45
C PRO A 232 10.00 -10.77 6.79
N ALA A 233 9.68 -11.75 7.64
CA ALA A 233 9.15 -11.52 9.00
C ALA A 233 10.03 -10.58 9.83
N ALA A 234 11.36 -10.68 9.67
CA ALA A 234 12.32 -9.79 10.32
C ALA A 234 12.10 -8.30 10.01
N HIS A 235 11.51 -7.96 8.84
CA HIS A 235 11.19 -6.58 8.50
C HIS A 235 10.02 -6.06 9.33
N GLY A 236 9.00 -6.87 9.59
CA GLY A 236 7.88 -6.50 10.48
C GLY A 236 8.36 -6.20 11.90
N HIS A 237 9.19 -7.08 12.46
CA HIS A 237 9.77 -6.87 13.79
C HIS A 237 10.66 -5.62 13.84
N ARG A 238 11.49 -5.39 12.82
CA ARG A 238 12.34 -4.18 12.74
C ARG A 238 11.51 -2.91 12.63
N LEU A 239 10.42 -2.91 11.85
CA LEU A 239 9.50 -1.76 11.74
C LEU A 239 8.86 -1.46 13.09
N ALA A 240 8.37 -2.48 13.80
CA ALA A 240 7.78 -2.28 15.12
C ALA A 240 8.81 -1.77 16.15
N ALA A 241 10.05 -2.27 16.11
CA ALA A 241 11.11 -1.81 17.00
C ALA A 241 11.61 -0.38 16.67
N LEU A 242 11.44 0.06 15.43
CA LEU A 242 11.90 1.37 14.96
C LEU A 242 10.99 2.52 15.41
N MET A 243 9.68 2.27 15.44
CA MET A 243 8.69 3.33 15.69
C MET A 243 8.32 3.40 17.18
N PRO A 244 8.37 4.58 17.82
CA PRO A 244 8.23 4.71 19.27
C PRO A 244 6.92 4.18 19.86
N ARG A 245 5.84 4.20 19.08
CA ARG A 245 4.48 3.84 19.50
C ARG A 245 3.89 2.71 18.68
N ALA A 246 4.74 1.77 18.25
CA ALA A 246 4.31 0.64 17.45
C ALA A 246 4.02 -0.59 18.28
N GLY A 247 2.81 -1.17 18.10
CA GLY A 247 2.50 -2.54 18.47
C GLY A 247 2.77 -3.50 17.31
N TYR A 248 3.01 -4.77 17.62
CA TYR A 248 3.21 -5.84 16.65
C TYR A 248 2.18 -6.95 16.85
N ALA A 249 1.58 -7.41 15.77
CA ALA A 249 0.69 -8.57 15.77
C ALA A 249 0.91 -9.42 14.52
N GLU A 250 0.57 -10.71 14.59
CA GLU A 250 0.75 -11.64 13.48
C GLU A 250 -0.57 -12.12 12.90
N ILE A 251 -0.55 -12.42 11.59
CA ILE A 251 -1.61 -13.10 10.85
C ILE A 251 -1.02 -14.41 10.32
N PRO A 252 -1.07 -15.51 11.08
CA PRO A 252 -0.64 -16.82 10.62
C PRO A 252 -1.47 -17.31 9.43
N GLY A 253 -0.89 -18.17 8.58
CA GLY A 253 -1.60 -18.75 7.44
C GLY A 253 -1.80 -17.81 6.26
N ALA A 254 -1.17 -16.64 6.28
CA ALA A 254 -1.25 -15.64 5.23
C ALA A 254 0.13 -15.27 4.67
N TYR A 255 0.14 -14.74 3.44
CA TYR A 255 1.33 -14.14 2.82
C TYR A 255 1.18 -12.60 2.76
N VAL A 256 1.64 -11.95 1.69
CA VAL A 256 1.55 -10.49 1.51
C VAL A 256 0.08 -10.04 1.51
N LEU A 257 -0.77 -10.77 0.80
CA LEU A 257 -2.18 -10.42 0.63
C LEU A 257 -3.04 -11.04 1.75
N SER A 258 -2.66 -10.77 3.00
CA SER A 258 -3.35 -11.31 4.18
C SER A 258 -4.83 -10.94 4.24
N MET A 259 -5.24 -9.81 3.66
CA MET A 259 -6.64 -9.39 3.54
C MET A 259 -7.45 -10.28 2.59
N LEU A 260 -6.82 -11.09 1.73
CA LEU A 260 -7.47 -12.12 0.92
C LEU A 260 -7.39 -13.50 1.57
N ASP A 261 -6.26 -13.80 2.21
CA ASP A 261 -5.99 -15.10 2.84
C ASP A 261 -6.78 -15.27 4.14
N GLU A 262 -6.71 -14.30 5.05
CA GLU A 262 -7.30 -14.33 6.39
C GLU A 262 -8.06 -13.02 6.71
N PRO A 263 -9.13 -12.67 5.95
CA PRO A 263 -9.81 -11.37 6.06
C PRO A 263 -10.42 -11.13 7.44
N ALA A 264 -10.92 -12.15 8.12
CA ALA A 264 -11.50 -12.03 9.45
C ALA A 264 -10.44 -11.70 10.51
N ALA A 265 -9.26 -12.34 10.44
CA ALA A 265 -8.16 -12.06 11.37
C ALA A 265 -7.60 -10.64 11.15
N VAL A 266 -7.45 -10.23 9.89
CA VAL A 266 -7.04 -8.86 9.55
C VAL A 266 -8.04 -7.83 10.08
N ALA A 267 -9.35 -8.03 9.81
CA ALA A 267 -10.40 -7.12 10.27
C ALA A 267 -10.47 -7.05 11.81
N HIS A 268 -10.34 -8.18 12.49
CA HIS A 268 -10.33 -8.23 13.97
C HIS A 268 -9.18 -7.40 14.54
N LYS A 269 -7.95 -7.64 14.09
CA LYS A 269 -6.77 -6.90 14.58
C LYS A 269 -6.82 -5.41 14.22
N MET A 270 -7.27 -5.07 13.04
CA MET A 270 -7.49 -3.68 12.67
C MET A 270 -8.60 -3.04 13.51
N GLY A 271 -9.70 -3.77 13.77
CA GLY A 271 -10.81 -3.30 14.59
C GLY A 271 -10.39 -3.00 16.03
N GLU A 272 -9.63 -3.89 16.68
CA GLU A 272 -9.05 -3.66 18.00
C GLU A 272 -8.21 -2.36 18.01
N PHE A 273 -7.36 -2.18 17.00
CA PHE A 273 -6.53 -0.97 16.89
C PHE A 273 -7.36 0.28 16.63
N LEU A 274 -8.33 0.25 15.73
CA LEU A 274 -9.16 1.42 15.38
C LEU A 274 -9.97 1.91 16.59
N THR A 275 -10.52 1.00 17.38
CA THR A 275 -11.37 1.31 18.55
C THR A 275 -10.56 1.58 19.81
N SER A 276 -9.25 1.30 19.83
CA SER A 276 -8.40 1.65 20.97
C SER A 276 -8.30 3.17 21.14
N THR A 277 -8.31 3.64 22.38
CA THR A 277 -8.06 5.06 22.66
C THR A 277 -6.64 5.44 22.22
N PRO A 278 -6.47 6.49 21.41
CA PRO A 278 -5.12 6.97 21.08
C PRO A 278 -4.36 7.31 22.36
N ALA A 279 -3.11 6.86 22.45
CA ALA A 279 -2.28 7.26 23.57
C ALA A 279 -2.10 8.78 23.57
N ALA A 280 -2.27 9.42 24.73
CA ALA A 280 -2.14 10.87 24.85
C ALA A 280 -0.78 11.33 24.30
N THR A 281 -0.80 12.31 23.41
CA THR A 281 0.42 12.98 22.95
C THR A 281 0.92 13.81 24.13
N GLU A 282 2.07 13.50 24.69
CA GLU A 282 2.71 14.40 25.64
C GLU A 282 2.94 15.76 24.91
N PRO A 283 2.51 16.87 25.50
CA PRO A 283 2.79 18.18 24.91
C PRO A 283 4.29 18.37 24.85
N GLY A 284 4.81 18.49 23.65
CA GLY A 284 6.25 18.70 23.41
C GLY A 284 6.77 19.83 24.30
N GLN A 285 7.80 19.54 25.08
CA GLN A 285 8.55 20.52 25.85
C GLN A 285 9.06 21.56 24.85
N GLY A 286 8.45 22.73 24.87
CA GLY A 286 8.86 23.86 24.07
C GLY A 286 10.35 24.13 24.31
N GLN A 287 11.18 23.85 23.33
CA GLN A 287 12.55 24.33 23.32
C GLN A 287 12.51 25.85 23.14
N HIS A 288 12.45 26.56 24.26
CA HIS A 288 12.99 27.92 24.30
C HIS A 288 14.51 27.79 24.04
N ARG A 289 14.92 28.16 22.86
CA ARG A 289 16.31 28.51 22.62
C ARG A 289 16.46 30.03 22.88
N PRO A 290 17.51 30.44 23.66
CA PRO A 290 17.84 31.82 23.88
C PRO A 290 18.37 32.49 22.61
#